data_d81afcf608912e355a958790dab4ddac
#
_entry.id   d81afcf608912e355a958790dab4ddac
#
_cell.length_a   1.000
_cell.length_b   1.000
_cell.length_c   1.000
_cell.angle_alpha   90.00
_cell.angle_beta   90.00
_cell.angle_gamma   90.00
#
_symmetry.space_group_name_H-M   'P 1'
#
loop_
_entity.id
_entity.type
_entity.pdbx_description
1 polymer ?
#
loop_
_entity_poly.entity_id
_entity_poly.type
_entity_poly.pdbx_seq_one_letter_code
_entity_poly.pdbx_strand_id
1 'polypeptide(L)'
;AAGSQLLLLEGRPVWQRGDSTVLLQHLTELQGCTAAGIHSVAGTDIFAERFGAVPQLVVCGGGHVAAAVVQLAKLLGLTVLAMDDREEYAQQLRLAGADKVLCLPFDKALAQVPDGAETYFVVVTRAHAFDVDCLKVILKKPAAYVGMMGSRGRAALVRRQLLEAGIDAERVEALYAPIGLSIGSQTAE
;
A
#
# COMPACT_ATOMS: atom_id res chain seq x y z
N ALA A 1 24.35 -27.44 -7.50
CA ALA A 1 24.20 -26.95 -8.85
C ALA A 1 24.34 -25.43 -8.91
N ALA A 2 25.59 -24.93 -8.91
CA ALA A 2 25.83 -23.51 -9.09
C ALA A 2 25.32 -23.09 -10.49
N GLY A 3 24.51 -21.99 -10.53
CA GLY A 3 23.96 -21.44 -11.76
C GLY A 3 22.56 -21.93 -12.15
N SER A 4 21.90 -22.72 -11.31
CA SER A 4 20.48 -23.04 -11.50
C SER A 4 19.63 -21.82 -11.19
N GLN A 5 18.59 -21.58 -12.00
CA GLN A 5 17.70 -20.45 -11.88
C GLN A 5 16.25 -20.90 -12.03
N LEU A 6 15.35 -20.30 -11.27
CA LEU A 6 13.92 -20.57 -11.32
C LEU A 6 13.17 -19.23 -11.27
N LEU A 7 12.22 -19.04 -12.19
CA LEU A 7 11.30 -17.92 -12.17
C LEU A 7 9.92 -18.43 -11.75
N LEU A 8 9.36 -17.81 -10.72
CA LEU A 8 8.01 -18.06 -10.26
C LEU A 8 7.09 -16.90 -10.62
N LEU A 9 5.92 -17.18 -11.17
CA LEU A 9 4.83 -16.22 -11.30
C LEU A 9 3.68 -16.70 -10.42
N GLU A 10 3.25 -15.84 -9.49
CA GLU A 10 2.23 -16.19 -8.49
C GLU A 10 2.51 -17.53 -7.77
N GLY A 11 3.80 -17.76 -7.45
CA GLY A 11 4.24 -18.98 -6.79
C GLY A 11 4.33 -20.22 -7.68
N ARG A 12 4.05 -20.10 -8.99
CA ARG A 12 4.13 -21.21 -9.95
C ARG A 12 5.38 -21.09 -10.82
N PRO A 13 6.12 -22.18 -11.04
CA PRO A 13 7.26 -22.17 -11.96
C PRO A 13 6.83 -21.86 -13.39
N VAL A 14 7.42 -20.80 -13.98
CA VAL A 14 7.14 -20.41 -15.36
C VAL A 14 8.37 -20.51 -16.26
N TRP A 15 9.55 -20.54 -15.67
CA TRP A 15 10.80 -20.70 -16.41
C TRP A 15 11.89 -21.25 -15.50
N GLN A 16 12.81 -22.03 -16.08
CA GLN A 16 13.96 -22.56 -15.35
C GLN A 16 15.19 -22.66 -16.25
N ARG A 17 16.35 -22.63 -15.62
CA ARG A 17 17.66 -22.87 -16.25
C ARG A 17 18.52 -23.72 -15.32
N GLY A 18 19.24 -24.68 -15.90
CA GLY A 18 20.06 -25.63 -15.15
C GLY A 18 19.24 -26.66 -14.41
N ASP A 19 19.88 -27.39 -13.48
CA ASP A 19 19.18 -28.37 -12.63
C ASP A 19 18.47 -27.67 -11.48
N SER A 20 17.19 -27.44 -11.64
CA SER A 20 16.32 -26.77 -10.65
C SER A 20 15.58 -27.73 -9.75
N THR A 21 15.92 -29.02 -9.70
CA THR A 21 15.22 -30.06 -8.95
C THR A 21 15.06 -29.68 -7.48
N VAL A 22 16.13 -29.22 -6.82
CA VAL A 22 16.08 -28.79 -5.40
C VAL A 22 15.14 -27.59 -5.22
N LEU A 23 15.19 -26.60 -6.13
CA LEU A 23 14.31 -25.43 -6.05
C LEU A 23 12.83 -25.82 -6.20
N LEU A 24 12.54 -26.73 -7.13
CA LEU A 24 11.16 -27.21 -7.36
C LEU A 24 10.60 -28.02 -6.19
N GLN A 25 11.44 -28.76 -5.45
CA GLN A 25 11.03 -29.50 -4.27
C GLN A 25 10.69 -28.61 -3.06
N HIS A 26 11.24 -27.37 -3.02
CA HIS A 26 11.09 -26.43 -1.91
C HIS A 26 10.31 -25.16 -2.27
N LEU A 27 9.33 -25.26 -3.18
CA LEU A 27 8.55 -24.11 -3.67
C LEU A 27 7.88 -23.31 -2.55
N THR A 28 7.35 -23.97 -1.52
CA THR A 28 6.68 -23.30 -0.39
C THR A 28 7.68 -22.45 0.40
N GLU A 29 8.90 -22.94 0.63
CA GLU A 29 9.94 -22.18 1.32
C GLU A 29 10.41 -20.99 0.46
N LEU A 30 10.55 -21.19 -0.86
CA LEU A 30 10.89 -20.13 -1.81
C LEU A 30 9.85 -19.02 -1.86
N GLN A 31 8.58 -19.34 -1.78
CA GLN A 31 7.48 -18.36 -1.70
C GLN A 31 7.59 -17.50 -0.42
N GLY A 32 8.16 -18.04 0.65
CA GLY A 32 8.45 -17.33 1.90
C GLY A 32 9.62 -16.33 1.81
N CYS A 33 10.46 -16.40 0.77
CA CYS A 33 11.57 -15.47 0.55
C CYS A 33 11.02 -14.12 0.05
N THR A 34 10.64 -13.22 0.95
CA THR A 34 9.99 -11.96 0.61
C THR A 34 10.96 -10.80 0.36
N ALA A 35 12.19 -10.87 0.90
CA ALA A 35 13.23 -9.86 0.69
C ALA A 35 14.22 -10.31 -0.39
N ALA A 36 14.78 -9.36 -1.14
CA ALA A 36 15.91 -9.64 -2.03
C ALA A 36 17.15 -9.97 -1.20
N GLY A 37 17.85 -11.05 -1.55
CA GLY A 37 19.05 -11.46 -0.84
C GLY A 37 19.30 -12.97 -0.83
N ILE A 38 20.26 -13.39 -0.01
CA ILE A 38 20.61 -14.80 0.16
C ILE A 38 19.74 -15.38 1.27
N HIS A 39 19.07 -16.47 0.96
CA HIS A 39 18.22 -17.25 1.86
C HIS A 39 18.73 -18.68 1.91
N SER A 40 18.74 -19.30 3.08
CA SER A 40 19.05 -20.72 3.21
C SER A 40 17.77 -21.54 3.10
N VAL A 41 17.66 -22.34 2.04
CA VAL A 41 16.52 -23.22 1.75
C VAL A 41 17.03 -24.66 1.69
N ALA A 42 16.54 -25.52 2.56
CA ALA A 42 17.00 -26.92 2.67
C ALA A 42 18.53 -27.09 2.74
N GLY A 43 19.21 -26.19 3.47
CA GLY A 43 20.66 -26.19 3.63
C GLY A 43 21.45 -25.73 2.38
N THR A 44 20.77 -25.14 1.42
CA THR A 44 21.38 -24.55 0.21
C THR A 44 21.15 -23.05 0.22
N ASP A 45 22.23 -22.28 -0.01
CA ASP A 45 22.12 -20.83 -0.15
C ASP A 45 21.57 -20.47 -1.52
N ILE A 46 20.48 -19.74 -1.53
CA ILE A 46 19.75 -19.31 -2.73
C ILE A 46 19.65 -17.79 -2.71
N PHE A 47 20.05 -17.16 -3.79
CA PHE A 47 19.71 -15.75 -4.01
C PHE A 47 18.28 -15.66 -4.54
N ALA A 48 17.40 -15.04 -3.76
CA ALA A 48 16.04 -14.76 -4.16
C ALA A 48 15.87 -13.25 -4.42
N GLU A 49 15.11 -12.93 -5.45
CA GLU A 49 14.74 -11.56 -5.79
C GLU A 49 13.27 -11.58 -6.26
N ARG A 50 12.47 -10.64 -5.74
CA ARG A 50 11.08 -10.50 -6.18
C ARG A 50 11.01 -9.41 -7.24
N PHE A 51 10.56 -9.80 -8.41
CA PHE A 51 10.12 -8.88 -9.46
C PHE A 51 8.61 -8.71 -9.29
N GLY A 52 8.21 -7.64 -8.66
CA GLY A 52 6.80 -7.39 -8.36
C GLY A 52 6.28 -6.14 -9.05
N ALA A 53 4.98 -5.91 -8.95
CA ALA A 53 4.40 -4.62 -9.29
C ALA A 53 5.10 -3.54 -8.45
N VAL A 54 5.45 -2.42 -9.08
CA VAL A 54 5.97 -1.25 -8.38
C VAL A 54 4.98 -0.90 -7.27
N PRO A 55 5.44 -0.75 -6.00
CA PRO A 55 4.56 -0.41 -4.93
C PRO A 55 3.71 0.80 -5.28
N GLN A 56 2.40 0.70 -5.09
CA GLN A 56 1.45 1.76 -5.41
C GLN A 56 1.03 2.49 -4.14
N LEU A 57 1.16 3.81 -4.14
CA LEU A 57 0.57 4.66 -3.12
C LEU A 57 -0.76 5.22 -3.63
N VAL A 58 -1.82 5.04 -2.85
CA VAL A 58 -3.15 5.62 -3.09
C VAL A 58 -3.40 6.70 -2.06
N VAL A 59 -3.59 7.95 -2.51
CA VAL A 59 -3.81 9.11 -1.65
C VAL A 59 -5.26 9.57 -1.77
N CYS A 60 -6.01 9.50 -0.68
CA CYS A 60 -7.39 9.99 -0.59
C CYS A 60 -7.44 11.37 0.03
N GLY A 61 -7.71 12.39 -0.78
CA GLY A 61 -7.70 13.81 -0.45
C GLY A 61 -6.66 14.58 -1.25
N GLY A 62 -6.92 15.86 -1.57
CA GLY A 62 -6.12 16.70 -2.44
C GLY A 62 -5.56 17.98 -1.79
N GLY A 63 -5.62 18.09 -0.45
CA GLY A 63 -5.08 19.24 0.27
C GLY A 63 -3.55 19.32 0.23
N HIS A 64 -2.99 20.38 0.81
CA HIS A 64 -1.52 20.62 0.81
C HIS A 64 -0.72 19.45 1.39
N VAL A 65 -1.21 18.77 2.44
CA VAL A 65 -0.55 17.58 2.99
C VAL A 65 -0.53 16.45 1.96
N ALA A 66 -1.64 16.22 1.26
CA ALA A 66 -1.70 15.21 0.19
C ALA A 66 -0.70 15.52 -0.92
N ALA A 67 -0.60 16.78 -1.34
CA ALA A 67 0.37 17.20 -2.37
C ALA A 67 1.82 16.93 -1.92
N ALA A 68 2.17 17.24 -0.67
CA ALA A 68 3.49 16.94 -0.11
C ALA A 68 3.76 15.41 -0.06
N VAL A 69 2.78 14.61 0.36
CA VAL A 69 2.88 13.14 0.35
C VAL A 69 3.12 12.61 -1.07
N VAL A 70 2.40 13.13 -2.07
CA VAL A 70 2.60 12.77 -3.48
C VAL A 70 4.04 13.07 -3.93
N GLN A 71 4.55 14.28 -3.67
CA GLN A 71 5.91 14.69 -4.03
C GLN A 71 6.97 13.76 -3.40
N LEU A 72 6.86 13.47 -2.11
CA LEU A 72 7.78 12.57 -1.41
C LEU A 72 7.70 11.14 -1.96
N ALA A 73 6.50 10.65 -2.23
CA ALA A 73 6.30 9.33 -2.81
C ALA A 73 6.95 9.21 -4.19
N LYS A 74 6.88 10.26 -5.01
CA LYS A 74 7.56 10.30 -6.31
C LYS A 74 9.09 10.29 -6.18
N LEU A 75 9.65 10.97 -5.17
CA LEU A 75 11.08 10.90 -4.87
C LEU A 75 11.53 9.48 -4.46
N LEU A 76 10.64 8.72 -3.80
CA LEU A 76 10.88 7.32 -3.42
C LEU A 76 10.63 6.32 -4.57
N GLY A 77 10.26 6.78 -5.75
CA GLY A 77 10.01 5.92 -6.92
C GLY A 77 8.68 5.15 -6.88
N LEU A 78 7.74 5.55 -6.01
CA LEU A 78 6.42 4.92 -5.96
C LEU A 78 5.55 5.35 -7.14
N THR A 79 4.67 4.45 -7.58
CA THR A 79 3.55 4.82 -8.44
C THR A 79 2.45 5.42 -7.59
N VAL A 80 1.99 6.63 -7.93
CA VAL A 80 1.02 7.37 -7.14
C VAL A 80 -0.30 7.52 -7.87
N LEU A 81 -1.36 6.97 -7.29
CA LEU A 81 -2.75 7.27 -7.64
C LEU A 81 -3.34 8.16 -6.56
N ALA A 82 -3.86 9.33 -6.93
CA ALA A 82 -4.44 10.26 -5.98
C ALA A 82 -5.88 10.62 -6.36
N MET A 83 -6.69 11.04 -5.40
CA MET A 83 -8.10 11.35 -5.62
C MET A 83 -8.61 12.46 -4.72
N ASP A 84 -9.46 13.32 -5.27
CA ASP A 84 -10.32 14.27 -4.55
C ASP A 84 -11.59 14.48 -5.38
N ASP A 85 -12.71 14.77 -4.72
CA ASP A 85 -14.00 14.97 -5.39
C ASP A 85 -14.16 16.40 -5.97
N ARG A 86 -13.15 17.27 -5.77
CA ARG A 86 -13.13 18.67 -6.21
C ARG A 86 -11.99 18.89 -7.21
N GLU A 87 -12.30 19.47 -8.37
CA GLU A 87 -11.34 19.64 -9.46
C GLU A 87 -10.12 20.49 -9.08
N GLU A 88 -10.31 21.55 -8.29
CA GLU A 88 -9.21 22.41 -7.83
C GLU A 88 -8.13 21.64 -7.06
N TYR A 89 -8.54 20.68 -6.21
CA TYR A 89 -7.65 19.82 -5.43
C TYR A 89 -7.09 18.65 -6.27
N ALA A 90 -7.88 18.12 -7.18
CA ALA A 90 -7.39 17.16 -8.16
C ALA A 90 -6.28 17.77 -9.03
N GLN A 91 -6.41 19.04 -9.41
CA GLN A 91 -5.38 19.76 -10.14
C GLN A 91 -4.09 19.95 -9.32
N GLN A 92 -4.19 20.22 -8.02
CA GLN A 92 -3.01 20.28 -7.12
C GLN A 92 -2.27 18.94 -7.07
N LEU A 93 -2.99 17.81 -7.04
CA LEU A 93 -2.39 16.48 -7.07
C LEU A 93 -1.66 16.19 -8.39
N ARG A 94 -2.21 16.63 -9.54
CA ARG A 94 -1.53 16.53 -10.85
C ARG A 94 -0.23 17.35 -10.85
N LEU A 95 -0.29 18.58 -10.34
CA LEU A 95 0.88 19.47 -10.23
C LEU A 95 1.94 18.90 -9.26
N ALA A 96 1.52 18.18 -8.22
CA ALA A 96 2.43 17.51 -7.30
C ALA A 96 3.12 16.28 -7.92
N GLY A 97 2.70 15.83 -9.10
CA GLY A 97 3.34 14.75 -9.86
C GLY A 97 2.70 13.37 -9.69
N ALA A 98 1.44 13.27 -9.23
CA ALA A 98 0.73 12.00 -9.20
C ALA A 98 0.62 11.39 -10.61
N ASP A 99 0.88 10.08 -10.75
CA ASP A 99 0.83 9.38 -12.04
C ASP A 99 -0.59 9.25 -12.58
N LYS A 100 -1.55 9.13 -11.67
CA LYS A 100 -2.98 9.10 -11.99
C LYS A 100 -3.76 9.89 -10.96
N VAL A 101 -4.69 10.74 -11.42
CA VAL A 101 -5.59 11.50 -10.54
C VAL A 101 -7.03 11.24 -10.94
N LEU A 102 -7.85 10.88 -9.95
CA LEU A 102 -9.28 10.67 -10.10
C LEU A 102 -10.04 11.81 -9.43
N CYS A 103 -10.74 12.64 -10.24
CA CYS A 103 -11.67 13.65 -9.73
C CYS A 103 -13.07 13.05 -9.70
N LEU A 104 -13.39 12.30 -8.64
CA LEU A 104 -14.63 11.56 -8.45
C LEU A 104 -14.98 11.49 -6.97
N PRO A 105 -16.26 11.24 -6.60
CA PRO A 105 -16.60 10.82 -5.25
C PRO A 105 -15.72 9.65 -4.80
N PHE A 106 -15.28 9.68 -3.52
CA PHE A 106 -14.25 8.76 -3.03
C PHE A 106 -14.63 7.28 -3.19
N ASP A 107 -15.90 6.92 -2.99
CA ASP A 107 -16.40 5.56 -3.19
C ASP A 107 -16.20 5.07 -4.63
N LYS A 108 -16.51 5.93 -5.61
CA LYS A 108 -16.36 5.65 -7.03
C LYS A 108 -14.89 5.62 -7.46
N ALA A 109 -14.08 6.49 -6.89
CA ALA A 109 -12.64 6.51 -7.17
C ALA A 109 -11.96 5.27 -6.61
N LEU A 110 -12.25 4.89 -5.36
CA LEU A 110 -11.70 3.69 -4.71
C LEU A 110 -12.13 2.37 -5.37
N ALA A 111 -13.32 2.33 -5.97
CA ALA A 111 -13.76 1.18 -6.76
C ALA A 111 -12.89 0.95 -8.02
N GLN A 112 -12.19 1.97 -8.52
CA GLN A 112 -11.28 1.86 -9.66
C GLN A 112 -9.84 1.50 -9.26
N VAL A 113 -9.54 1.43 -7.96
CA VAL A 113 -8.22 1.01 -7.46
C VAL A 113 -8.14 -0.51 -7.53
N PRO A 114 -7.19 -1.08 -8.29
CA PRO A 114 -6.99 -2.53 -8.34
C PRO A 114 -6.67 -3.08 -6.95
N ASP A 115 -7.07 -4.30 -6.69
CA ASP A 115 -6.64 -5.02 -5.51
C ASP A 115 -5.16 -5.41 -5.63
N GLY A 116 -4.38 -5.15 -4.59
CA GLY A 116 -2.96 -5.46 -4.60
C GLY A 116 -2.36 -5.46 -3.20
N ALA A 117 -1.65 -6.55 -2.86
CA ALA A 117 -0.98 -6.67 -1.55
C ALA A 117 0.13 -5.64 -1.35
N GLU A 118 0.67 -5.06 -2.44
CA GLU A 118 1.71 -4.02 -2.43
C GLU A 118 1.11 -2.60 -2.55
N THR A 119 -0.16 -2.44 -2.17
CA THR A 119 -0.84 -1.14 -2.19
C THR A 119 -0.80 -0.50 -0.81
N TYR A 120 -0.36 0.75 -0.77
CA TYR A 120 -0.30 1.60 0.42
C TYR A 120 -1.40 2.66 0.32
N PHE A 121 -2.24 2.79 1.34
CA PHE A 121 -3.30 3.79 1.38
C PHE A 121 -3.01 4.88 2.40
N VAL A 122 -3.17 6.14 1.99
CA VAL A 122 -3.06 7.32 2.84
C VAL A 122 -4.36 8.12 2.75
N VAL A 123 -5.07 8.22 3.87
CA VAL A 123 -6.32 8.95 3.99
C VAL A 123 -6.06 10.28 4.68
N VAL A 124 -6.17 11.37 3.91
CA VAL A 124 -5.90 12.75 4.33
C VAL A 124 -7.02 13.68 3.86
N THR A 125 -8.26 13.22 4.03
CA THR A 125 -9.45 13.95 3.57
C THR A 125 -9.77 15.17 4.43
N ARG A 126 -10.59 16.07 3.89
CA ARG A 126 -11.00 17.32 4.57
C ARG A 126 -11.94 17.12 5.75
N ALA A 127 -12.70 16.02 5.79
CA ALA A 127 -13.76 15.83 6.78
C ALA A 127 -13.83 14.37 7.24
N HIS A 128 -14.20 14.24 8.52
CA HIS A 128 -14.33 12.95 9.19
C HIS A 128 -15.25 11.94 8.48
N ALA A 129 -16.37 12.39 7.91
CA ALA A 129 -17.28 11.51 7.18
C ALA A 129 -16.59 10.84 5.98
N PHE A 130 -15.79 11.59 5.24
CA PHE A 130 -15.04 11.03 4.10
C PHE A 130 -13.96 10.04 4.51
N ASP A 131 -13.32 10.23 5.69
CA ASP A 131 -12.35 9.25 6.19
C ASP A 131 -13.00 7.89 6.42
N VAL A 132 -14.18 7.90 7.10
CA VAL A 132 -14.91 6.66 7.38
C VAL A 132 -15.37 5.99 6.10
N ASP A 133 -15.90 6.76 5.15
CA ASP A 133 -16.37 6.21 3.87
C ASP A 133 -15.20 5.62 3.04
N CYS A 134 -14.06 6.30 3.00
CA CYS A 134 -12.86 5.75 2.38
C CYS A 134 -12.41 4.45 3.06
N LEU A 135 -12.31 4.46 4.39
CA LEU A 135 -11.79 3.32 5.15
C LEU A 135 -12.73 2.11 5.11
N LYS A 136 -14.05 2.29 5.02
CA LYS A 136 -15.00 1.19 4.80
C LYS A 136 -14.74 0.42 3.51
N VAL A 137 -14.23 1.10 2.48
CA VAL A 137 -13.86 0.46 1.21
C VAL A 137 -12.46 -0.12 1.29
N ILE A 138 -11.50 0.66 1.77
CA ILE A 138 -10.07 0.30 1.81
C ILE A 138 -9.83 -0.93 2.69
N LEU A 139 -10.42 -0.99 3.88
CA LEU A 139 -10.21 -2.09 4.81
C LEU A 139 -10.81 -3.43 4.37
N LYS A 140 -11.55 -3.46 3.27
CA LYS A 140 -12.00 -4.70 2.60
C LYS A 140 -11.04 -5.18 1.53
N LYS A 141 -10.05 -4.35 1.14
CA LYS A 141 -9.06 -4.67 0.12
C LYS A 141 -7.77 -5.23 0.73
N PRO A 142 -7.01 -6.06 0.00
CA PRO A 142 -5.63 -6.35 0.37
C PRO A 142 -4.80 -5.06 0.32
N ALA A 143 -3.98 -4.84 1.33
CA ALA A 143 -3.11 -3.66 1.41
C ALA A 143 -1.86 -3.96 2.23
N ALA A 144 -0.72 -3.39 1.81
CA ALA A 144 0.52 -3.43 2.60
C ALA A 144 0.45 -2.47 3.80
N TYR A 145 -0.28 -1.36 3.64
CA TYR A 145 -0.38 -0.32 4.66
C TYR A 145 -1.65 0.50 4.48
N VAL A 146 -2.28 0.87 5.59
CA VAL A 146 -3.39 1.83 5.61
C VAL A 146 -3.15 2.85 6.71
N GLY A 147 -2.97 4.12 6.36
CA GLY A 147 -2.75 5.22 7.29
C GLY A 147 -3.82 6.31 7.16
N MET A 148 -4.26 6.88 8.28
CA MET A 148 -5.21 7.99 8.31
C MET A 148 -4.65 9.16 9.12
N MET A 149 -4.70 10.35 8.55
CA MET A 149 -4.35 11.58 9.25
C MET A 149 -5.48 12.04 10.17
N GLY A 150 -5.14 12.40 11.39
CA GLY A 150 -6.10 12.94 12.34
C GLY A 150 -5.55 12.98 13.75
N SER A 151 -6.25 13.66 14.66
CA SER A 151 -5.93 13.62 16.10
C SER A 151 -6.23 12.23 16.70
N ARG A 152 -5.67 11.95 17.87
CA ARG A 152 -5.98 10.70 18.61
C ARG A 152 -7.48 10.53 18.86
N GLY A 153 -8.18 11.61 19.21
CA GLY A 153 -9.63 11.58 19.42
C GLY A 153 -10.39 11.24 18.12
N ARG A 154 -9.98 11.84 16.98
CA ARG A 154 -10.55 11.52 15.66
C ARG A 154 -10.29 10.06 15.30
N ALA A 155 -9.08 9.56 15.50
CA ALA A 155 -8.74 8.17 15.24
C ALA A 155 -9.59 7.18 16.06
N ALA A 156 -9.80 7.45 17.36
CA ALA A 156 -10.63 6.63 18.23
C ALA A 156 -12.11 6.61 17.76
N LEU A 157 -12.63 7.76 17.36
CA LEU A 157 -14.00 7.86 16.83
C LEU A 157 -14.17 7.08 15.52
N VAL A 158 -13.20 7.21 14.59
CA VAL A 158 -13.22 6.48 13.32
C VAL A 158 -13.17 4.97 13.54
N ARG A 159 -12.27 4.48 14.40
CA ARG A 159 -12.19 3.05 14.73
C ARG A 159 -13.52 2.51 15.24
N ARG A 160 -14.17 3.23 16.16
CA ARG A 160 -15.48 2.85 16.68
C ARG A 160 -16.52 2.75 15.57
N GLN A 161 -16.61 3.77 14.69
CA GLN A 161 -17.58 3.78 13.59
C GLN A 161 -17.32 2.67 12.56
N LEU A 162 -16.07 2.30 12.33
CA LEU A 162 -15.71 1.18 11.45
C LEU A 162 -16.17 -0.16 12.05
N LEU A 163 -15.97 -0.38 13.35
CA LEU A 163 -16.47 -1.56 14.06
C LEU A 163 -18.01 -1.62 14.06
N GLU A 164 -18.69 -0.50 14.34
CA GLU A 164 -20.15 -0.39 14.25
C GLU A 164 -20.68 -0.67 12.84
N ALA A 165 -19.89 -0.36 11.79
CA ALA A 165 -20.20 -0.67 10.41
C ALA A 165 -19.86 -2.12 9.99
N GLY A 166 -19.42 -2.97 10.92
CA GLY A 166 -19.14 -4.38 10.69
C GLY A 166 -17.80 -4.65 9.98
N ILE A 167 -16.87 -3.70 10.01
CA ILE A 167 -15.49 -3.96 9.54
C ILE A 167 -14.79 -4.85 10.56
N ASP A 168 -14.05 -5.83 10.06
CA ASP A 168 -13.29 -6.79 10.87
C ASP A 168 -12.36 -6.08 11.87
N ALA A 169 -12.36 -6.54 13.12
CA ALA A 169 -11.63 -5.92 14.21
C ALA A 169 -10.10 -5.94 13.97
N GLU A 170 -9.56 -7.02 13.41
CA GLU A 170 -8.12 -7.12 13.10
C GLU A 170 -7.73 -6.07 12.05
N ARG A 171 -8.59 -5.85 11.05
CA ARG A 171 -8.38 -4.83 10.03
C ARG A 171 -8.44 -3.41 10.60
N VAL A 172 -9.36 -3.14 11.53
CA VAL A 172 -9.46 -1.85 12.21
C VAL A 172 -8.27 -1.62 13.13
N GLU A 173 -7.76 -2.65 13.80
CA GLU A 173 -6.58 -2.56 14.66
C GLU A 173 -5.29 -2.31 13.86
N ALA A 174 -5.17 -2.92 12.68
CA ALA A 174 -4.04 -2.72 11.76
C ALA A 174 -4.00 -1.31 11.13
N LEU A 175 -5.04 -0.49 11.29
CA LEU A 175 -5.06 0.89 10.78
C LEU A 175 -4.05 1.77 11.54
N TYR A 176 -3.15 2.41 10.84
CA TYR A 176 -2.23 3.42 11.39
C TYR A 176 -2.95 4.77 11.53
N ALA A 177 -3.55 5.02 12.69
CA ALA A 177 -4.26 6.28 12.99
C ALA A 177 -4.01 6.68 14.46
N PRO A 178 -3.43 7.85 14.71
CA PRO A 178 -2.88 8.83 13.75
C PRO A 178 -1.74 8.26 12.89
N ILE A 179 -1.70 8.68 11.62
CA ILE A 179 -0.60 8.32 10.69
C ILE A 179 0.72 8.95 11.12
N GLY A 180 1.83 8.28 10.83
CA GLY A 180 3.19 8.78 11.04
C GLY A 180 3.85 8.29 12.32
N LEU A 181 5.16 8.53 12.39
CA LEU A 181 5.99 8.21 13.54
C LEU A 181 5.89 9.32 14.59
N SER A 182 5.95 8.94 15.88
CA SER A 182 6.02 9.90 16.98
C SER A 182 7.44 10.43 17.12
N ILE A 183 7.77 11.49 16.38
CA ILE A 183 9.11 12.11 16.35
C ILE A 183 9.17 13.39 17.19
N GLY A 184 8.12 13.74 17.94
CA GLY A 184 8.06 14.97 18.72
C GLY A 184 7.96 16.24 17.87
N SER A 185 7.50 16.14 16.62
CA SER A 185 7.30 17.26 15.71
C SER A 185 6.41 18.35 16.33
N GLN A 186 6.83 19.60 16.22
CA GLN A 186 6.09 20.79 16.65
C GLN A 186 5.65 21.68 15.48
N THR A 187 6.18 21.43 14.29
CA THR A 187 5.84 22.13 13.03
C THR A 187 5.29 21.16 11.99
N ALA A 188 4.67 21.70 10.95
CA ALA A 188 4.16 20.92 9.82
C ALA A 188 5.24 20.58 8.78
N GLU A 189 6.43 21.18 8.90
CA GLU A 189 7.59 21.01 7.99
C GLU A 189 8.57 19.96 8.50
#